data_7c3b65c810ddea0630dd1ec06e89b235
#
_entry.id   7c3b65c810ddea0630dd1ec06e89b235
#
_cell.length_a   1.000
_cell.length_b   1.000
_cell.length_c   1.000
_cell.angle_alpha   90.00
_cell.angle_beta   90.00
_cell.angle_gamma   90.00
#
_symmetry.space_group_name_H-M   'P 1'
#
loop_
_entity.id
_entity.type
_entity.pdbx_description
1 polymer ?
#
loop_
_entity_poly.entity_id
_entity_poly.type
_entity_poly.pdbx_seq_one_letter_code
_entity_poly.pdbx_strand_id
1 'polypeptide(L)'
;MKTKILALALATGLFFNSCSSSDDPTPAPTPATGEITGPITANKSYAYGNYTLKGIVKINSGVTVTFDAGSTITIDKATGDNALVVLNGGKLIINGTADKPVVFTEKSKVPGSWGGIIMYGDAPAKVAGGGTSSTSEDGNNISYGGSNATHNGGSLNYVRVEYAGSKLADGTKENNAFTFYSVGSGTTLDHLVAYKGADDGFEFFGGTVSMTNAISYGNYDDAFDWQDGWQGTANTNWYAYQTGKGNYGMEIEASANDNSFGPKVTNITLKREAGNVPEVGDNQVDAFQFKREGNGEYSNIIVDGYGNFTTGATTYQGAVVSILDAATNTHQVNTSKIKILNVKISNTTNVTPIAGATGFTVAFPAGTFTTSTTATGASLAAGAWASVDGASLIK
;
A
#
# COMPACT_ATOMS: atom_id res chain seq x y z
N MET A 1 -63.26 -71.07 33.89
CA MET A 1 -62.60 -70.11 33.02
C MET A 1 -61.29 -69.69 33.67
N LYS A 2 -60.20 -70.21 33.20
CA LYS A 2 -58.86 -69.93 33.77
C LYS A 2 -58.02 -69.09 32.74
N THR A 3 -57.82 -67.87 33.06
CA THR A 3 -56.99 -66.93 32.24
C THR A 3 -55.54 -67.16 32.57
N LYS A 4 -54.72 -67.52 31.58
CA LYS A 4 -53.29 -67.64 31.70
C LYS A 4 -52.66 -66.30 31.31
N ILE A 5 -51.91 -65.69 32.22
CA ILE A 5 -51.10 -64.51 31.97
C ILE A 5 -49.72 -65.00 31.51
N LEU A 6 -49.30 -64.56 30.30
CA LEU A 6 -47.98 -64.80 29.73
C LEU A 6 -47.10 -63.61 30.04
N ALA A 7 -46.07 -63.82 30.87
CA ALA A 7 -45.06 -62.76 31.12
C ALA A 7 -43.99 -62.77 30.01
N LEU A 8 -43.86 -61.66 29.31
CA LEU A 8 -42.82 -61.45 28.31
C LEU A 8 -41.64 -60.76 28.98
N ALA A 9 -40.54 -61.46 29.11
CA ALA A 9 -39.27 -60.85 29.58
C ALA A 9 -38.58 -60.08 28.46
N LEU A 10 -38.47 -58.77 28.66
CA LEU A 10 -37.75 -57.87 27.73
C LEU A 10 -36.28 -57.84 28.14
N ALA A 11 -35.40 -58.48 27.34
CA ALA A 11 -33.98 -58.43 27.52
C ALA A 11 -33.45 -57.14 26.79
N THR A 12 -33.10 -56.12 27.56
CA THR A 12 -32.41 -54.88 27.04
C THR A 12 -30.93 -55.17 26.83
N GLY A 13 -30.56 -55.44 25.58
CA GLY A 13 -29.14 -55.46 25.15
C GLY A 13 -28.62 -54.08 25.05
N LEU A 14 -27.68 -53.72 25.90
CA LEU A 14 -26.87 -52.48 25.79
C LEU A 14 -25.87 -52.69 24.67
N PHE A 15 -26.14 -52.10 23.49
CA PHE A 15 -25.13 -51.92 22.45
C PHE A 15 -24.29 -50.68 22.81
N PHE A 16 -23.07 -50.93 23.28
CA PHE A 16 -22.04 -49.89 23.30
C PHE A 16 -21.59 -49.61 21.85
N ASN A 17 -22.14 -48.58 21.23
CA ASN A 17 -21.55 -48.01 20.03
C ASN A 17 -20.27 -47.30 20.44
N SER A 18 -19.15 -47.96 20.28
CA SER A 18 -17.84 -47.32 20.26
C SER A 18 -17.74 -46.47 18.98
N CYS A 19 -18.04 -45.18 19.07
CA CYS A 19 -17.61 -44.22 18.05
C CYS A 19 -16.11 -44.08 18.18
N SER A 20 -15.34 -44.80 17.37
CA SER A 20 -13.99 -44.43 17.05
C SER A 20 -14.07 -43.22 16.10
N SER A 21 -13.93 -42.02 16.63
CA SER A 21 -13.62 -40.85 15.81
C SER A 21 -12.22 -41.05 15.26
N SER A 22 -12.11 -41.60 14.07
CA SER A 22 -10.90 -41.47 13.28
C SER A 22 -10.87 -40.01 12.79
N ASP A 23 -10.25 -39.14 13.57
CA ASP A 23 -9.83 -37.83 13.10
C ASP A 23 -8.67 -38.04 12.10
N ASP A 24 -8.96 -38.60 10.94
CA ASP A 24 -8.05 -38.50 9.81
C ASP A 24 -7.98 -37.03 9.41
N PRO A 25 -6.82 -36.40 9.49
CA PRO A 25 -6.69 -35.02 9.08
C PRO A 25 -7.13 -34.89 7.61
N THR A 26 -8.17 -34.08 7.37
CA THR A 26 -8.58 -33.77 5.99
C THR A 26 -7.35 -33.39 5.18
N PRO A 27 -7.05 -34.09 4.07
CA PRO A 27 -5.87 -33.77 3.28
C PRO A 27 -5.86 -32.28 2.91
N ALA A 28 -4.71 -31.61 3.07
CA ALA A 28 -4.58 -30.22 2.65
C ALA A 28 -4.96 -30.09 1.17
N PRO A 29 -5.71 -29.06 0.77
CA PRO A 29 -6.13 -28.89 -0.62
C PRO A 29 -4.90 -28.80 -1.52
N THR A 30 -4.91 -29.55 -2.62
CA THR A 30 -3.84 -29.50 -3.63
C THR A 30 -3.86 -28.12 -4.29
N PRO A 31 -2.74 -27.36 -4.32
CA PRO A 31 -2.69 -26.06 -4.97
C PRO A 31 -3.03 -26.16 -6.46
N ALA A 32 -3.91 -25.29 -6.95
CA ALA A 32 -4.15 -25.13 -8.38
C ALA A 32 -2.91 -24.52 -9.07
N THR A 33 -2.77 -24.70 -10.37
CA THR A 33 -1.71 -24.08 -11.16
C THR A 33 -2.27 -23.54 -12.46
N GLY A 34 -1.60 -22.56 -13.04
CA GLY A 34 -2.00 -22.01 -14.36
C GLY A 34 -1.28 -20.73 -14.71
N GLU A 35 -1.57 -20.25 -15.90
CA GLU A 35 -1.07 -18.96 -16.39
C GLU A 35 -2.16 -17.90 -16.31
N ILE A 36 -1.73 -16.67 -15.99
CA ILE A 36 -2.54 -15.46 -16.00
C ILE A 36 -2.01 -14.59 -17.11
N THR A 37 -2.79 -14.49 -18.19
CA THR A 37 -2.46 -13.69 -19.36
C THR A 37 -3.67 -12.82 -19.71
N GLY A 38 -3.46 -11.67 -20.26
CA GLY A 38 -4.54 -10.72 -20.51
C GLY A 38 -4.81 -10.48 -21.98
N PRO A 39 -5.89 -9.75 -22.29
CA PRO A 39 -6.87 -9.17 -21.38
C PRO A 39 -7.86 -10.19 -20.80
N ILE A 40 -8.32 -9.96 -19.57
CA ILE A 40 -9.39 -10.76 -18.95
C ILE A 40 -10.73 -10.07 -19.23
N THR A 41 -11.58 -10.74 -20.03
CA THR A 41 -12.83 -10.19 -20.58
C THR A 41 -14.08 -10.83 -19.96
N ALA A 42 -13.94 -11.80 -19.06
CA ALA A 42 -15.02 -12.44 -18.33
C ALA A 42 -14.61 -12.67 -16.86
N ASN A 43 -15.58 -12.76 -15.96
CA ASN A 43 -15.33 -13.02 -14.57
C ASN A 43 -14.50 -14.30 -14.39
N LYS A 44 -13.49 -14.23 -13.52
CA LYS A 44 -12.58 -15.34 -13.29
C LYS A 44 -12.19 -15.45 -11.83
N SER A 45 -12.21 -16.68 -11.30
CA SER A 45 -11.73 -16.98 -9.95
C SER A 45 -10.52 -17.90 -10.03
N TYR A 46 -9.48 -17.53 -9.30
CA TYR A 46 -8.28 -18.32 -9.09
C TYR A 46 -8.33 -18.89 -7.67
N ALA A 47 -8.60 -20.18 -7.56
CA ALA A 47 -8.58 -20.92 -6.30
C ALA A 47 -7.17 -20.88 -5.69
N TYR A 48 -7.03 -21.29 -4.41
CA TYR A 48 -5.72 -21.44 -3.78
C TYR A 48 -4.74 -22.18 -4.70
N GLY A 49 -3.60 -21.55 -5.01
CA GLY A 49 -2.66 -22.13 -5.97
C GLY A 49 -1.43 -21.30 -6.30
N ASN A 50 -0.66 -21.83 -7.23
CA ASN A 50 0.56 -21.19 -7.76
C ASN A 50 0.34 -20.85 -9.24
N TYR A 51 0.37 -19.59 -9.56
CA TYR A 51 0.10 -19.09 -10.90
C TYR A 51 1.31 -18.35 -11.47
N THR A 52 1.37 -18.23 -12.78
CA THR A 52 2.39 -17.43 -13.48
C THR A 52 1.72 -16.29 -14.24
N LEU A 53 2.03 -15.05 -13.89
CA LEU A 53 1.56 -13.87 -14.62
C LEU A 53 2.54 -13.56 -15.77
N LYS A 54 2.01 -13.36 -16.98
CA LYS A 54 2.77 -13.06 -18.19
C LYS A 54 2.22 -11.85 -18.92
N GLY A 55 3.08 -10.87 -19.13
CA GLY A 55 2.76 -9.63 -19.82
C GLY A 55 1.87 -8.68 -19.00
N ILE A 56 1.36 -7.66 -19.66
CA ILE A 56 0.43 -6.71 -19.04
C ILE A 56 -0.98 -7.32 -19.05
N VAL A 57 -1.44 -7.76 -17.89
CA VAL A 57 -2.78 -8.38 -17.72
C VAL A 57 -3.78 -7.31 -17.35
N LYS A 58 -4.77 -7.06 -18.22
CA LYS A 58 -5.82 -6.04 -18.01
C LYS A 58 -7.14 -6.69 -17.64
N ILE A 59 -7.69 -6.35 -16.47
CA ILE A 59 -9.05 -6.71 -16.06
C ILE A 59 -9.99 -5.66 -16.65
N ASN A 60 -10.83 -6.06 -17.59
CA ASN A 60 -11.68 -5.15 -18.32
C ASN A 60 -12.86 -4.61 -17.48
N SER A 61 -13.43 -3.50 -17.91
CA SER A 61 -14.64 -2.94 -17.32
C SER A 61 -15.77 -3.99 -17.29
N GLY A 62 -16.50 -4.04 -16.18
CA GLY A 62 -17.56 -5.02 -15.93
C GLY A 62 -17.08 -6.42 -15.53
N VAL A 63 -15.78 -6.66 -15.48
CA VAL A 63 -15.19 -7.96 -15.14
C VAL A 63 -14.71 -7.98 -13.69
N THR A 64 -14.97 -9.07 -12.99
CA THR A 64 -14.43 -9.33 -11.64
C THR A 64 -13.43 -10.49 -11.68
N VAL A 65 -12.23 -10.25 -11.15
CA VAL A 65 -11.21 -11.29 -10.94
C VAL A 65 -11.03 -11.49 -9.45
N THR A 66 -11.03 -12.75 -9.02
CA THR A 66 -10.88 -13.12 -7.60
C THR A 66 -9.68 -14.03 -7.40
N PHE A 67 -8.89 -13.78 -6.35
CA PHE A 67 -7.82 -14.67 -5.88
C PHE A 67 -8.13 -15.15 -4.45
N ASP A 68 -8.03 -16.45 -4.23
CA ASP A 68 -8.21 -17.06 -2.91
C ASP A 68 -6.94 -17.00 -2.07
N ALA A 69 -7.13 -17.02 -0.74
CA ALA A 69 -6.09 -16.94 0.27
C ALA A 69 -4.95 -17.95 0.07
N GLY A 70 -3.72 -17.49 0.28
CA GLY A 70 -2.51 -18.31 0.19
C GLY A 70 -2.01 -18.54 -1.23
N SER A 71 -2.65 -17.95 -2.24
CA SER A 71 -2.18 -18.04 -3.62
C SER A 71 -0.88 -17.27 -3.83
N THR A 72 0.02 -17.83 -4.63
CA THR A 72 1.25 -17.17 -5.07
C THR A 72 1.21 -16.96 -6.58
N ILE A 73 1.41 -15.72 -7.00
CA ILE A 73 1.46 -15.30 -8.38
C ILE A 73 2.91 -14.91 -8.71
N THR A 74 3.58 -15.77 -9.49
CA THR A 74 4.95 -15.52 -9.90
C THR A 74 4.97 -14.80 -11.24
N ILE A 75 5.69 -13.69 -11.31
CA ILE A 75 5.84 -12.88 -12.52
C ILE A 75 6.84 -13.54 -13.47
N ASP A 76 6.49 -13.70 -14.75
CA ASP A 76 7.39 -14.19 -15.78
C ASP A 76 8.11 -13.03 -16.47
N LYS A 77 9.24 -12.62 -15.91
CA LYS A 77 10.07 -11.52 -16.45
C LYS A 77 10.54 -11.76 -17.89
N ALA A 78 10.60 -13.01 -18.36
CA ALA A 78 11.03 -13.33 -19.72
C ALA A 78 10.04 -12.86 -20.78
N THR A 79 8.81 -12.51 -20.41
CA THR A 79 7.77 -12.01 -21.35
C THR A 79 7.84 -10.50 -21.58
N GLY A 80 8.85 -9.78 -21.05
CA GLY A 80 8.99 -8.33 -21.15
C GLY A 80 8.23 -7.60 -20.03
N ASP A 81 7.55 -6.49 -20.35
CA ASP A 81 6.79 -5.71 -19.39
C ASP A 81 5.62 -6.51 -18.81
N ASN A 82 5.51 -6.50 -17.49
CA ASN A 82 4.49 -7.25 -16.77
C ASN A 82 3.81 -6.34 -15.76
N ALA A 83 2.49 -6.37 -15.69
CA ALA A 83 1.70 -5.69 -14.67
C ALA A 83 0.32 -6.34 -14.53
N LEU A 84 -0.32 -6.17 -13.38
CA LEU A 84 -1.74 -6.46 -13.21
C LEU A 84 -2.51 -5.13 -13.16
N VAL A 85 -3.29 -4.87 -14.20
CA VAL A 85 -4.00 -3.61 -14.41
C VAL A 85 -5.51 -3.82 -14.26
N VAL A 86 -6.15 -3.05 -13.38
CA VAL A 86 -7.61 -3.03 -13.24
C VAL A 86 -8.13 -1.77 -13.92
N LEU A 87 -8.83 -1.93 -15.04
CA LEU A 87 -9.43 -0.82 -15.77
C LEU A 87 -10.64 -0.25 -15.02
N ASN A 88 -10.97 1.01 -15.24
CA ASN A 88 -12.17 1.62 -14.67
C ASN A 88 -13.41 0.77 -14.93
N GLY A 89 -14.18 0.45 -13.87
CA GLY A 89 -15.32 -0.46 -13.91
C GLY A 89 -14.96 -1.94 -13.82
N GLY A 90 -13.68 -2.33 -13.89
CA GLY A 90 -13.20 -3.66 -13.51
C GLY A 90 -13.08 -3.81 -12.01
N LYS A 91 -13.01 -5.05 -11.50
CA LYS A 91 -12.85 -5.34 -10.08
C LYS A 91 -11.81 -6.42 -9.83
N LEU A 92 -10.95 -6.15 -8.86
CA LEU A 92 -10.02 -7.11 -8.30
C LEU A 92 -10.42 -7.43 -6.87
N ILE A 93 -10.69 -8.70 -6.60
CA ILE A 93 -11.04 -9.22 -5.28
C ILE A 93 -9.90 -10.13 -4.82
N ILE A 94 -9.23 -9.77 -3.75
CA ILE A 94 -8.18 -10.60 -3.16
C ILE A 94 -8.59 -10.95 -1.72
N ASN A 95 -8.76 -12.23 -1.48
CA ASN A 95 -9.28 -12.79 -0.22
C ASN A 95 -8.17 -13.40 0.64
N GLY A 96 -7.02 -12.71 0.75
CA GLY A 96 -5.95 -13.13 1.65
C GLY A 96 -6.38 -13.11 3.12
N THR A 97 -5.59 -13.76 3.97
CA THR A 97 -5.73 -13.72 5.43
C THR A 97 -4.37 -13.47 6.08
N ALA A 98 -4.36 -13.17 7.38
CA ALA A 98 -3.13 -12.93 8.12
C ALA A 98 -2.10 -14.06 7.98
N ASP A 99 -2.56 -15.31 7.99
CA ASP A 99 -1.73 -16.52 7.88
C ASP A 99 -1.53 -17.01 6.45
N LYS A 100 -2.40 -16.58 5.53
CA LYS A 100 -2.41 -16.98 4.12
C LYS A 100 -2.59 -15.75 3.21
N PRO A 101 -1.61 -14.83 3.17
CA PRO A 101 -1.68 -13.71 2.24
C PRO A 101 -1.64 -14.19 0.78
N VAL A 102 -2.13 -13.37 -0.12
CA VAL A 102 -1.90 -13.55 -1.55
C VAL A 102 -0.62 -12.80 -1.91
N VAL A 103 0.32 -13.48 -2.56
CA VAL A 103 1.65 -12.93 -2.84
C VAL A 103 1.88 -12.84 -4.34
N PHE A 104 2.23 -11.64 -4.79
CA PHE A 104 2.75 -11.39 -6.14
C PHE A 104 4.25 -11.19 -6.04
N THR A 105 5.05 -12.02 -6.69
CA THR A 105 6.51 -12.03 -6.55
C THR A 105 7.22 -12.37 -7.85
N GLU A 106 8.54 -12.17 -7.88
CA GLU A 106 9.40 -12.52 -9.01
C GLU A 106 10.58 -13.40 -8.52
N LYS A 107 10.93 -14.41 -9.31
CA LYS A 107 11.91 -15.45 -8.90
C LYS A 107 13.32 -14.94 -8.65
N SER A 108 13.77 -13.95 -9.40
CA SER A 108 15.13 -13.40 -9.24
C SER A 108 15.25 -12.49 -8.03
N LYS A 109 14.13 -12.09 -7.42
CA LYS A 109 14.06 -11.19 -6.26
C LYS A 109 14.81 -9.86 -6.50
N VAL A 110 14.72 -9.34 -7.73
CA VAL A 110 15.35 -8.07 -8.12
C VAL A 110 14.30 -6.97 -8.13
N PRO A 111 14.48 -5.87 -7.35
CA PRO A 111 13.61 -4.69 -7.44
C PRO A 111 13.49 -4.18 -8.88
N GLY A 112 12.32 -3.70 -9.26
CA GLY A 112 12.06 -3.22 -10.62
C GLY A 112 11.79 -4.32 -11.64
N SER A 113 11.45 -5.53 -11.22
CA SER A 113 11.25 -6.65 -12.13
C SER A 113 9.91 -6.63 -12.86
N TRP A 114 8.93 -5.84 -12.40
CA TRP A 114 7.59 -5.73 -12.98
C TRP A 114 6.84 -4.47 -12.51
N GLY A 115 5.71 -4.14 -13.14
CA GLY A 115 5.00 -2.90 -12.94
C GLY A 115 3.98 -2.88 -11.79
N GLY A 116 3.94 -3.91 -10.95
CA GLY A 116 3.04 -3.91 -9.78
C GLY A 116 1.56 -4.11 -10.10
N ILE A 117 0.71 -3.70 -9.15
CA ILE A 117 -0.75 -3.69 -9.27
C ILE A 117 -1.20 -2.26 -9.50
N ILE A 118 -1.85 -2.00 -10.64
CA ILE A 118 -2.30 -0.68 -11.08
C ILE A 118 -3.82 -0.68 -11.18
N MET A 119 -4.49 0.27 -10.52
CA MET A 119 -5.96 0.36 -10.51
C MET A 119 -6.42 1.72 -11.01
N TYR A 120 -7.36 1.71 -11.95
CA TYR A 120 -7.98 2.90 -12.51
C TYR A 120 -9.42 3.06 -12.05
N GLY A 121 -9.80 4.30 -11.76
CA GLY A 121 -11.15 4.69 -11.40
C GLY A 121 -11.54 6.04 -12.01
N ASP A 122 -12.75 6.48 -11.64
CA ASP A 122 -13.34 7.74 -12.07
C ASP A 122 -13.76 8.63 -10.88
N ALA A 123 -13.08 8.45 -9.74
CA ALA A 123 -13.26 9.34 -8.60
C ALA A 123 -12.62 10.72 -8.86
N PRO A 124 -12.96 11.76 -8.09
CA PRO A 124 -12.44 13.10 -8.29
C PRO A 124 -10.92 13.16 -8.28
N ALA A 125 -10.36 13.91 -9.21
CA ALA A 125 -8.97 14.32 -9.24
C ALA A 125 -8.87 15.83 -9.45
N LYS A 126 -7.72 16.41 -9.08
CA LYS A 126 -7.40 17.80 -9.40
C LYS A 126 -5.95 17.86 -9.88
N VAL A 127 -5.79 17.68 -11.16
CA VAL A 127 -4.50 17.57 -11.83
C VAL A 127 -3.86 18.94 -12.08
N ALA A 128 -2.61 18.96 -12.49
CA ALA A 128 -1.89 20.20 -12.79
C ALA A 128 -2.70 21.12 -13.72
N GLY A 129 -2.71 22.42 -13.40
CA GLY A 129 -3.53 23.41 -14.10
C GLY A 129 -5.01 23.41 -13.70
N GLY A 130 -5.43 22.65 -12.68
CA GLY A 130 -6.79 22.64 -12.13
C GLY A 130 -7.78 21.77 -12.90
N GLY A 131 -7.32 20.95 -13.83
CA GLY A 131 -8.14 19.96 -14.54
C GLY A 131 -8.68 18.87 -13.61
N THR A 132 -9.71 18.15 -14.06
CA THR A 132 -10.35 17.07 -13.30
C THR A 132 -10.04 15.67 -13.84
N SER A 133 -9.18 15.58 -14.86
CA SER A 133 -8.71 14.33 -15.45
C SER A 133 -7.33 14.50 -16.07
N SER A 134 -6.60 13.41 -16.15
CA SER A 134 -5.30 13.33 -16.81
C SER A 134 -5.12 11.95 -17.47
N THR A 135 -3.95 11.73 -18.04
CA THR A 135 -3.53 10.44 -18.60
C THR A 135 -2.44 9.86 -17.71
N SER A 136 -2.53 8.56 -17.45
CA SER A 136 -1.58 7.84 -16.59
C SER A 136 -0.16 7.86 -17.14
N GLU A 137 0.80 7.75 -16.26
CA GLU A 137 2.22 7.74 -16.59
C GLU A 137 2.87 6.34 -16.54
N ASP A 138 2.10 5.32 -16.22
CA ASP A 138 2.51 3.91 -16.17
C ASP A 138 2.74 3.24 -17.54
N GLY A 139 2.81 4.00 -18.61
CA GLY A 139 2.96 3.53 -19.99
C GLY A 139 1.69 3.01 -20.64
N ASN A 140 0.60 2.83 -19.91
CA ASN A 140 -0.69 2.39 -20.46
C ASN A 140 -1.45 3.51 -21.18
N ASN A 141 -1.14 4.79 -20.88
CA ASN A 141 -1.79 5.98 -21.44
C ASN A 141 -3.32 5.97 -21.26
N ILE A 142 -3.78 5.57 -20.07
CA ILE A 142 -5.21 5.48 -19.75
C ILE A 142 -5.65 6.76 -19.04
N SER A 143 -6.79 7.31 -19.44
CA SER A 143 -7.39 8.47 -18.76
C SER A 143 -7.93 8.07 -17.39
N TYR A 144 -7.71 8.94 -16.38
CA TYR A 144 -8.27 8.83 -15.05
C TYR A 144 -8.85 10.17 -14.59
N GLY A 145 -9.61 10.16 -13.50
CA GLY A 145 -10.34 11.32 -13.00
C GLY A 145 -11.81 11.29 -13.39
N GLY A 146 -12.61 12.03 -12.67
CA GLY A 146 -14.06 12.10 -12.88
C GLY A 146 -14.78 12.67 -11.66
N SER A 147 -15.98 12.14 -11.37
CA SER A 147 -16.85 12.65 -10.29
C SER A 147 -17.43 11.55 -9.38
N ASN A 148 -17.12 10.29 -9.64
CA ASN A 148 -17.67 9.16 -8.88
C ASN A 148 -16.84 8.91 -7.62
N ALA A 149 -17.03 9.70 -6.58
CA ALA A 149 -16.29 9.59 -5.33
C ALA A 149 -16.40 8.19 -4.66
N THR A 150 -17.41 7.42 -5.00
CA THR A 150 -17.65 6.07 -4.48
C THR A 150 -17.28 4.96 -5.47
N HIS A 151 -16.46 5.26 -6.49
CA HIS A 151 -15.94 4.25 -7.41
C HIS A 151 -15.44 3.03 -6.65
N ASN A 152 -15.73 1.84 -7.17
CA ASN A 152 -15.42 0.57 -6.53
C ASN A 152 -14.66 -0.35 -7.48
N GLY A 153 -13.35 -0.41 -7.32
CA GLY A 153 -12.42 -1.30 -8.03
C GLY A 153 -12.26 -2.68 -7.39
N GLY A 154 -13.02 -2.99 -6.32
CA GLY A 154 -12.96 -4.28 -5.63
C GLY A 154 -12.46 -4.20 -4.20
N SER A 155 -11.78 -5.27 -3.76
CA SER A 155 -11.32 -5.42 -2.38
C SER A 155 -9.98 -6.16 -2.33
N LEU A 156 -8.95 -5.52 -1.83
CA LEU A 156 -7.62 -6.08 -1.64
C LEU A 156 -7.40 -6.29 -0.13
N ASN A 157 -7.38 -7.54 0.31
CA ASN A 157 -7.14 -7.91 1.69
C ASN A 157 -5.95 -8.85 1.81
N TYR A 158 -4.97 -8.51 2.67
CA TYR A 158 -3.76 -9.29 2.90
C TYR A 158 -3.01 -9.64 1.62
N VAL A 159 -2.56 -8.60 0.92
CA VAL A 159 -1.83 -8.71 -0.35
C VAL A 159 -0.39 -8.26 -0.16
N ARG A 160 0.55 -9.05 -0.66
CA ARG A 160 1.94 -8.66 -0.72
C ARG A 160 2.41 -8.60 -2.16
N VAL A 161 2.93 -7.44 -2.57
CA VAL A 161 3.60 -7.17 -3.85
C VAL A 161 5.08 -7.02 -3.60
N GLU A 162 5.86 -7.85 -4.26
CA GLU A 162 7.31 -7.93 -4.07
C GLU A 162 8.05 -7.62 -5.37
N TYR A 163 9.15 -6.85 -5.26
CA TYR A 163 10.11 -6.58 -6.34
C TYR A 163 9.53 -5.87 -7.56
N ALA A 164 8.45 -5.11 -7.38
CA ALA A 164 7.84 -4.26 -8.42
C ALA A 164 8.64 -2.96 -8.64
N GLY A 165 8.07 -1.98 -9.34
CA GLY A 165 8.70 -0.68 -9.58
C GLY A 165 9.54 -0.69 -10.86
N SER A 166 9.05 -1.28 -11.95
CA SER A 166 9.80 -1.31 -13.21
C SER A 166 9.81 0.05 -13.91
N LYS A 167 10.98 0.45 -14.40
CA LYS A 167 11.10 1.63 -15.27
C LYS A 167 10.48 1.35 -16.62
N LEU A 168 9.81 2.35 -17.18
CA LEU A 168 9.36 2.31 -18.56
C LEU A 168 10.56 2.29 -19.53
N ALA A 169 10.34 1.79 -20.74
CA ALA A 169 11.40 1.61 -21.72
C ALA A 169 12.16 2.90 -22.07
N ASP A 170 11.52 4.06 -21.95
CA ASP A 170 12.14 5.37 -22.16
C ASP A 170 12.94 5.90 -20.96
N GLY A 171 12.83 5.22 -19.80
CA GLY A 171 13.51 5.56 -18.55
C GLY A 171 13.04 6.85 -17.90
N THR A 172 11.94 7.47 -18.38
CA THR A 172 11.46 8.75 -17.88
C THR A 172 10.43 8.62 -16.76
N LYS A 173 9.81 7.46 -16.65
CA LYS A 173 8.76 7.14 -15.66
C LYS A 173 8.94 5.74 -15.14
N GLU A 174 8.43 5.53 -13.95
CA GLU A 174 8.54 4.28 -13.21
C GLU A 174 7.15 3.79 -12.82
N ASN A 175 7.03 2.52 -12.49
CA ASN A 175 5.85 1.94 -11.89
C ASN A 175 6.12 1.68 -10.41
N ASN A 176 5.09 1.61 -9.61
CA ASN A 176 5.16 1.39 -8.17
C ASN A 176 4.84 -0.07 -7.80
N ALA A 177 4.87 -0.40 -6.52
CA ALA A 177 4.29 -1.67 -6.08
C ALA A 177 2.76 -1.63 -6.20
N PHE A 178 2.14 -0.53 -5.75
CA PHE A 178 0.71 -0.27 -5.91
C PHE A 178 0.48 1.14 -6.44
N THR A 179 -0.26 1.27 -7.53
CA THR A 179 -0.64 2.56 -8.12
C THR A 179 -2.17 2.69 -8.21
N PHE A 180 -2.71 3.81 -7.72
CA PHE A 180 -4.14 4.06 -7.65
C PHE A 180 -4.52 5.35 -8.37
N TYR A 181 -4.94 5.26 -9.63
CA TYR A 181 -5.41 6.37 -10.44
C TYR A 181 -6.90 6.63 -10.20
N SER A 182 -7.24 7.68 -9.48
CA SER A 182 -8.64 8.11 -9.20
C SER A 182 -9.55 6.99 -8.68
N VAL A 183 -9.02 6.14 -7.82
CA VAL A 183 -9.79 5.07 -7.17
C VAL A 183 -10.68 5.67 -6.09
N GLY A 184 -11.93 5.22 -6.01
CA GLY A 184 -12.94 5.79 -5.10
C GLY A 184 -13.11 5.02 -3.80
N SER A 185 -13.84 5.65 -2.85
CA SER A 185 -14.04 5.16 -1.48
C SER A 185 -14.87 3.87 -1.38
N GLY A 186 -15.47 3.40 -2.47
CA GLY A 186 -16.10 2.08 -2.53
C GLY A 186 -15.12 0.92 -2.64
N THR A 187 -13.83 1.20 -2.88
CA THR A 187 -12.76 0.20 -2.94
C THR A 187 -12.19 -0.05 -1.55
N THR A 188 -11.97 -1.30 -1.18
CA THR A 188 -11.33 -1.68 0.08
C THR A 188 -9.85 -1.99 -0.13
N LEU A 189 -8.99 -1.32 0.64
CA LEU A 189 -7.54 -1.56 0.69
C LEU A 189 -7.15 -1.83 2.15
N ASP A 190 -6.88 -3.09 2.49
CA ASP A 190 -6.58 -3.48 3.86
C ASP A 190 -5.48 -4.54 3.94
N HIS A 191 -4.52 -4.36 4.85
CA HIS A 191 -3.37 -5.25 5.05
C HIS A 191 -2.55 -5.45 3.75
N LEU A 192 -2.07 -4.35 3.18
CA LEU A 192 -1.23 -4.36 1.97
C LEU A 192 0.26 -4.23 2.33
N VAL A 193 1.09 -4.97 1.62
CA VAL A 193 2.55 -4.92 1.77
C VAL A 193 3.22 -4.65 0.42
N ALA A 194 3.97 -3.57 0.33
CA ALA A 194 4.93 -3.29 -0.73
C ALA A 194 6.33 -3.66 -0.24
N TYR A 195 6.98 -4.61 -0.91
CA TYR A 195 8.23 -5.16 -0.45
C TYR A 195 9.32 -5.08 -1.52
N LYS A 196 10.35 -4.26 -1.23
CA LYS A 196 11.56 -4.12 -2.06
C LYS A 196 11.28 -3.84 -3.54
N GLY A 197 10.39 -2.88 -3.81
CA GLY A 197 10.22 -2.27 -5.12
C GLY A 197 11.40 -1.37 -5.49
N ALA A 198 11.56 -1.05 -6.77
CA ALA A 198 12.59 -0.12 -7.24
C ALA A 198 12.08 1.32 -7.33
N ASP A 199 10.84 1.56 -7.02
CA ASP A 199 10.16 2.84 -6.95
C ASP A 199 9.29 2.89 -5.71
N ASP A 200 8.17 3.63 -5.70
CA ASP A 200 7.32 3.80 -4.53
C ASP A 200 6.67 2.50 -4.04
N GLY A 201 6.38 2.50 -2.73
CA GLY A 201 5.56 1.46 -2.15
C GLY A 201 4.10 1.58 -2.57
N PHE A 202 3.54 2.78 -2.41
CA PHE A 202 2.14 3.10 -2.70
C PHE A 202 2.04 4.50 -3.28
N GLU A 203 1.41 4.65 -4.44
CA GLU A 203 1.19 5.94 -5.04
C GLU A 203 -0.28 6.17 -5.41
N PHE A 204 -0.80 7.38 -5.07
CA PHE A 204 -2.18 7.77 -5.30
C PHE A 204 -2.27 9.01 -6.19
N PHE A 205 -2.90 8.88 -7.34
CA PHE A 205 -3.21 9.97 -8.27
C PHE A 205 -4.67 10.39 -8.15
N GLY A 206 -4.96 11.37 -7.32
CA GLY A 206 -6.34 11.75 -7.02
C GLY A 206 -7.15 10.64 -6.35
N GLY A 207 -8.48 10.74 -6.40
CA GLY A 207 -9.37 9.75 -5.83
C GLY A 207 -9.70 9.97 -4.35
N THR A 208 -10.51 9.06 -3.82
CA THR A 208 -11.06 9.13 -2.46
C THR A 208 -10.86 7.85 -1.67
N VAL A 209 -10.18 6.87 -2.24
CA VAL A 209 -9.90 5.60 -1.56
C VAL A 209 -9.08 5.84 -0.31
N SER A 210 -9.34 5.07 0.74
CA SER A 210 -8.52 5.02 1.94
C SER A 210 -7.91 3.63 2.09
N MET A 211 -6.76 3.58 2.75
CA MET A 211 -6.01 2.35 2.99
C MET A 211 -5.76 2.15 4.48
N THR A 212 -5.94 0.93 4.96
CA THR A 212 -5.69 0.55 6.35
C THR A 212 -4.64 -0.56 6.42
N ASN A 213 -3.85 -0.54 7.51
CA ASN A 213 -2.86 -1.58 7.80
C ASN A 213 -1.85 -1.82 6.66
N ALA A 214 -1.12 -0.79 6.26
CA ALA A 214 -0.16 -0.83 5.16
C ALA A 214 1.29 -0.94 5.64
N ILE A 215 2.10 -1.73 4.94
CA ILE A 215 3.55 -1.83 5.15
C ILE A 215 4.28 -1.51 3.84
N SER A 216 5.14 -0.51 3.85
CA SER A 216 6.16 -0.26 2.83
C SER A 216 7.53 -0.64 3.38
N TYR A 217 8.20 -1.60 2.77
CA TYR A 217 9.46 -2.12 3.27
C TYR A 217 10.53 -2.16 2.18
N GLY A 218 11.53 -1.28 2.29
CA GLY A 218 12.72 -1.29 1.44
C GLY A 218 12.43 -0.96 -0.04
N ASN A 219 11.42 -0.16 -0.32
CA ASN A 219 11.16 0.41 -1.64
C ASN A 219 12.16 1.55 -1.90
N TYR A 220 12.55 1.77 -3.16
CA TYR A 220 13.74 2.56 -3.48
C TYR A 220 13.49 4.05 -3.60
N ASP A 221 12.25 4.48 -3.87
CA ASP A 221 11.85 5.87 -3.79
C ASP A 221 11.07 6.11 -2.51
N ASP A 222 9.82 6.47 -2.56
CA ASP A 222 9.04 6.81 -1.39
C ASP A 222 8.31 5.61 -0.79
N ALA A 223 8.05 5.68 0.51
CA ALA A 223 7.22 4.64 1.10
C ALA A 223 5.75 4.84 0.74
N PHE A 224 5.29 6.09 0.73
CA PHE A 224 3.94 6.51 0.37
C PHE A 224 4.01 7.84 -0.37
N ASP A 225 3.47 7.90 -1.58
CA ASP A 225 3.35 9.13 -2.38
C ASP A 225 1.92 9.41 -2.80
N TRP A 226 1.59 10.67 -3.01
CA TRP A 226 0.33 11.06 -3.64
C TRP A 226 0.35 12.45 -4.23
N GLN A 227 -0.46 12.59 -5.27
CA GLN A 227 -0.65 13.82 -6.01
C GLN A 227 -2.10 13.97 -6.51
N ASP A 228 -2.35 14.96 -7.35
CA ASP A 228 -3.64 15.19 -8.03
C ASP A 228 -4.84 15.31 -7.10
N GLY A 229 -4.60 15.83 -5.88
CA GLY A 229 -5.66 16.10 -4.93
C GLY A 229 -6.31 14.84 -4.36
N TRP A 230 -5.54 13.78 -4.13
CA TRP A 230 -6.04 12.62 -3.38
C TRP A 230 -6.58 13.03 -2.00
N GLN A 231 -7.72 12.46 -1.61
CA GLN A 231 -8.49 12.90 -0.45
C GLN A 231 -9.02 11.73 0.41
N GLY A 232 -8.24 10.66 0.54
CA GLY A 232 -8.57 9.56 1.46
C GLY A 232 -8.58 10.04 2.92
N THR A 233 -9.69 9.85 3.64
CA THR A 233 -9.88 10.41 4.99
C THR A 233 -9.96 9.36 6.11
N ALA A 234 -9.93 8.07 5.78
CA ALA A 234 -10.03 6.97 6.73
C ALA A 234 -8.78 6.07 6.75
N ASN A 235 -7.60 6.68 6.53
CA ASN A 235 -6.35 5.94 6.53
C ASN A 235 -5.82 5.71 7.94
N THR A 236 -5.34 4.50 8.24
CA THR A 236 -4.77 4.20 9.55
C THR A 236 -3.78 3.04 9.52
N ASN A 237 -2.86 3.05 10.50
CA ASN A 237 -1.83 2.02 10.68
C ASN A 237 -0.91 1.87 9.45
N TRP A 238 -0.24 2.94 9.07
CA TRP A 238 0.76 2.94 8.01
C TRP A 238 2.17 2.80 8.58
N TYR A 239 2.91 1.84 8.08
CA TYR A 239 4.26 1.52 8.53
C TYR A 239 5.24 1.55 7.36
N ALA A 240 6.29 2.33 7.48
CA ALA A 240 7.42 2.34 6.57
C ALA A 240 8.69 1.88 7.27
N TYR A 241 9.48 1.04 6.61
CA TYR A 241 10.88 0.79 6.96
C TYR A 241 11.75 0.94 5.72
N GLN A 242 12.44 2.06 5.64
CA GLN A 242 13.34 2.38 4.52
C GLN A 242 14.70 1.76 4.77
N THR A 243 15.07 0.77 3.99
CA THR A 243 16.32 0.03 4.05
C THR A 243 16.81 -0.31 2.64
N GLY A 244 18.14 -0.35 2.43
CA GLY A 244 18.73 -0.54 1.11
C GLY A 244 18.83 0.75 0.32
N LYS A 245 17.71 1.34 -0.09
CA LYS A 245 17.53 2.68 -0.64
C LYS A 245 16.24 3.28 -0.11
N GLY A 246 15.90 4.49 -0.48
CA GLY A 246 14.63 5.15 -0.18
C GLY A 246 14.80 6.65 0.01
N ASN A 247 13.87 7.44 -0.53
CA ASN A 247 13.88 8.89 -0.43
C ASN A 247 13.08 9.35 0.78
N TYR A 248 11.75 9.42 0.69
CA TYR A 248 10.91 9.96 1.75
C TYR A 248 10.05 8.89 2.42
N GLY A 249 9.68 9.14 3.67
CA GLY A 249 8.65 8.34 4.34
C GLY A 249 7.28 8.59 3.71
N MET A 250 7.00 9.87 3.41
CA MET A 250 5.82 10.32 2.67
C MET A 250 6.20 11.51 1.79
N GLU A 251 5.96 11.42 0.49
CA GLU A 251 5.98 12.55 -0.45
C GLU A 251 4.55 13.04 -0.68
N ILE A 252 4.34 14.36 -0.58
CA ILE A 252 2.99 14.91 -0.46
C ILE A 252 2.84 16.10 -1.37
N GLU A 253 2.05 15.95 -2.44
CA GLU A 253 1.74 17.06 -3.32
C GLU A 253 0.25 17.15 -3.71
N ALA A 254 -0.14 18.26 -4.30
CA ALA A 254 -1.48 18.49 -4.84
C ALA A 254 -1.42 19.09 -6.25
N SER A 255 -0.40 18.72 -7.03
CA SER A 255 -0.18 19.16 -8.42
C SER A 255 -0.28 20.68 -8.60
N ALA A 256 0.26 21.42 -7.62
CA ALA A 256 0.24 22.89 -7.54
C ALA A 256 -1.18 23.49 -7.48
N ASN A 257 -2.14 22.79 -6.94
CA ASN A 257 -3.49 23.30 -6.71
C ASN A 257 -3.69 23.64 -5.23
N ASP A 258 -3.85 24.90 -4.89
CA ASP A 258 -4.31 25.31 -3.55
C ASP A 258 -5.75 24.87 -3.34
N ASN A 259 -5.93 23.71 -2.76
CA ASN A 259 -7.24 23.12 -2.49
C ASN A 259 -7.43 22.83 -0.99
N SER A 260 -8.69 22.63 -0.58
CA SER A 260 -9.03 22.27 0.81
C SER A 260 -9.05 20.77 1.04
N PHE A 261 -8.74 19.97 0.01
CA PHE A 261 -8.71 18.54 0.13
C PHE A 261 -7.36 18.13 0.74
N GLY A 262 -7.42 17.40 1.79
CA GLY A 262 -6.23 16.82 2.39
C GLY A 262 -6.58 15.43 2.87
N PRO A 263 -5.70 14.46 2.67
CA PRO A 263 -5.88 13.16 3.28
C PRO A 263 -5.78 13.28 4.80
N LYS A 264 -6.35 12.27 5.48
CA LYS A 264 -6.15 12.08 6.91
C LYS A 264 -5.53 10.71 7.12
N VAL A 265 -4.40 10.68 7.84
CA VAL A 265 -3.72 9.43 8.17
C VAL A 265 -3.44 9.41 9.67
N THR A 266 -3.82 8.33 10.33
CA THR A 266 -3.60 8.14 11.78
C THR A 266 -2.76 6.90 12.05
N ASN A 267 -2.04 6.90 13.18
CA ASN A 267 -1.21 5.77 13.59
C ASN A 267 -0.12 5.45 12.53
N ILE A 268 0.86 6.32 12.43
CA ILE A 268 1.91 6.27 11.42
C ILE A 268 3.24 5.90 12.07
N THR A 269 3.99 4.99 11.48
CA THR A 269 5.38 4.71 11.85
C THR A 269 6.26 4.82 10.62
N LEU A 270 7.17 5.80 10.63
CA LEU A 270 8.17 5.98 9.60
C LEU A 270 9.54 5.71 10.21
N LYS A 271 10.19 4.66 9.73
CA LYS A 271 11.53 4.26 10.16
C LYS A 271 12.49 4.24 8.97
N ARG A 272 13.71 4.67 9.24
CA ARG A 272 14.80 4.66 8.27
C ARG A 272 16.04 4.02 8.87
N GLU A 273 16.65 3.12 8.14
CA GLU A 273 17.93 2.54 8.51
C GLU A 273 19.05 3.58 8.44
N ALA A 274 19.92 3.62 9.44
CA ALA A 274 20.99 4.60 9.48
C ALA A 274 21.94 4.46 8.27
N GLY A 275 22.21 5.59 7.59
CA GLY A 275 23.06 5.61 6.40
C GLY A 275 22.41 5.05 5.13
N ASN A 276 21.13 4.76 5.17
CA ASN A 276 20.38 4.37 3.98
C ASN A 276 20.33 5.54 2.98
N VAL A 277 20.85 5.34 1.77
CA VAL A 277 20.96 6.38 0.74
C VAL A 277 19.64 6.50 -0.03
N PRO A 278 19.26 7.71 -0.48
CA PRO A 278 18.15 7.87 -1.40
C PRO A 278 18.51 7.34 -2.79
N GLU A 279 17.56 7.41 -3.72
CA GLU A 279 17.83 7.15 -5.12
C GLU A 279 18.76 8.24 -5.71
N VAL A 280 19.29 7.99 -6.89
CA VAL A 280 20.29 8.89 -7.51
C VAL A 280 19.66 10.26 -7.84
N GLY A 281 20.29 11.31 -7.34
CA GLY A 281 19.90 12.71 -7.62
C GLY A 281 19.33 13.43 -6.40
N ASP A 282 18.83 12.72 -5.39
CA ASP A 282 18.35 13.33 -4.17
C ASP A 282 19.42 13.41 -3.07
N ASN A 283 19.38 14.46 -2.28
CA ASN A 283 20.24 14.64 -1.11
C ASN A 283 19.45 14.94 0.19
N GLN A 284 18.14 14.76 0.15
CA GLN A 284 17.23 14.86 1.28
C GLN A 284 16.62 13.48 1.60
N VAL A 285 16.38 13.24 2.87
CA VAL A 285 15.85 11.98 3.37
C VAL A 285 14.89 12.29 4.51
N ASP A 286 13.72 12.80 4.18
CA ASP A 286 12.76 13.33 5.16
C ASP A 286 11.67 12.32 5.49
N ALA A 287 11.12 12.39 6.70
CA ALA A 287 9.97 11.55 7.06
C ALA A 287 8.70 12.02 6.33
N PHE A 288 8.52 13.34 6.22
CA PHE A 288 7.45 13.97 5.44
C PHE A 288 8.04 15.06 4.56
N GLN A 289 7.81 14.99 3.26
CA GLN A 289 8.09 16.08 2.35
C GLN A 289 6.78 16.64 1.79
N PHE A 290 6.60 17.96 1.84
CA PHE A 290 5.46 18.65 1.24
C PHE A 290 5.94 19.55 0.12
N LYS A 291 5.33 19.41 -1.05
CA LYS A 291 5.61 20.22 -2.23
C LYS A 291 4.32 20.53 -2.99
N ARG A 292 4.36 21.52 -3.88
CA ARG A 292 3.31 21.78 -4.88
C ARG A 292 1.90 21.81 -4.29
N GLU A 293 1.71 22.54 -3.18
CA GLU A 293 0.43 22.72 -2.46
C GLU A 293 -0.08 21.47 -1.72
N GLY A 294 0.75 20.46 -1.51
CA GLY A 294 0.41 19.29 -0.69
C GLY A 294 -0.01 19.67 0.72
N ASN A 295 -1.01 18.99 1.26
CA ASN A 295 -1.54 19.24 2.60
C ASN A 295 -2.11 17.97 3.26
N GLY A 296 -2.75 18.10 4.42
CA GLY A 296 -3.40 16.98 5.12
C GLY A 296 -3.24 16.99 6.64
N GLU A 297 -3.89 16.03 7.28
CA GLU A 297 -3.84 15.82 8.73
C GLU A 297 -3.23 14.45 9.07
N TYR A 298 -2.15 14.46 9.84
CA TYR A 298 -1.37 13.29 10.22
C TYR A 298 -1.24 13.23 11.73
N SER A 299 -1.52 12.09 12.36
CA SER A 299 -1.52 12.04 13.84
C SER A 299 -1.09 10.69 14.41
N ASN A 300 -0.63 10.71 15.67
CA ASN A 300 -0.08 9.57 16.39
C ASN A 300 1.08 8.91 15.62
N ILE A 301 2.19 9.62 15.54
CA ILE A 301 3.28 9.36 14.62
C ILE A 301 4.54 8.96 15.37
N ILE A 302 5.24 7.94 14.88
CA ILE A 302 6.63 7.64 15.22
C ILE A 302 7.49 7.98 14.00
N VAL A 303 8.52 8.80 14.20
CA VAL A 303 9.60 9.08 13.24
C VAL A 303 10.91 8.65 13.86
N ASP A 304 11.63 7.74 13.21
CA ASP A 304 12.88 7.18 13.72
C ASP A 304 13.90 6.99 12.60
N GLY A 305 15.12 7.51 12.79
CA GLY A 305 16.27 7.22 11.92
C GLY A 305 16.50 8.23 10.78
N TYR A 306 15.76 9.34 10.70
CA TYR A 306 15.95 10.41 9.70
C TYR A 306 17.07 11.38 10.14
N GLY A 307 18.25 10.83 10.38
CA GLY A 307 19.45 11.59 10.74
C GLY A 307 20.23 12.05 9.53
N ASN A 308 20.99 13.16 9.67
CA ASN A 308 21.96 13.54 8.66
C ASN A 308 23.08 12.48 8.59
N PHE A 309 23.57 12.22 7.40
CA PHE A 309 24.74 11.34 7.22
C PHE A 309 25.54 11.75 5.98
N THR A 310 26.77 11.25 5.87
CA THR A 310 27.64 11.53 4.72
C THR A 310 28.11 10.21 4.12
N THR A 311 28.01 10.07 2.82
CA THR A 311 28.55 8.95 2.06
C THR A 311 29.37 9.47 0.89
N GLY A 312 30.68 9.15 0.88
CA GLY A 312 31.61 9.75 -0.07
C GLY A 312 31.72 11.27 0.11
N ALA A 313 31.45 12.02 -0.93
CA ALA A 313 31.46 13.50 -0.92
C ALA A 313 30.06 14.11 -0.70
N THR A 314 28.98 13.31 -0.63
CA THR A 314 27.61 13.77 -0.51
C THR A 314 27.16 13.74 0.95
N THR A 315 26.65 14.88 1.42
CA THR A 315 25.95 14.97 2.72
C THR A 315 24.44 14.96 2.47
N TYR A 316 23.78 14.03 3.10
CA TYR A 316 22.33 13.87 3.08
C TYR A 316 21.73 14.53 4.32
N GLN A 317 20.67 15.31 4.10
CA GLN A 317 19.98 16.03 5.16
C GLN A 317 18.68 15.27 5.50
N GLY A 318 18.49 14.95 6.79
CA GLY A 318 17.29 14.29 7.27
C GLY A 318 16.46 15.17 8.19
N ALA A 319 15.15 15.16 7.99
CA ALA A 319 14.20 15.93 8.78
C ALA A 319 12.92 15.15 9.10
N VAL A 320 12.24 15.59 10.16
CA VAL A 320 10.89 15.11 10.46
C VAL A 320 9.89 15.61 9.41
N VAL A 321 10.02 16.87 8.99
CA VAL A 321 9.16 17.52 7.96
C VAL A 321 10.01 18.49 7.16
N SER A 322 9.89 18.43 5.84
CA SER A 322 10.40 19.48 4.94
C SER A 322 9.27 20.05 4.09
N ILE A 323 9.35 21.36 3.85
CA ILE A 323 8.48 22.11 2.93
C ILE A 323 9.36 22.56 1.76
N LEU A 324 9.08 22.09 0.57
CA LEU A 324 9.98 22.24 -0.56
C LEU A 324 9.83 23.57 -1.29
N ASP A 325 8.67 24.23 -1.22
CA ASP A 325 8.44 25.48 -1.94
C ASP A 325 7.64 26.51 -1.15
N ALA A 326 7.83 27.79 -1.52
CA ALA A 326 7.24 28.93 -0.84
C ALA A 326 5.70 29.00 -0.99
N ALA A 327 5.12 28.47 -2.07
CA ALA A 327 3.68 28.44 -2.28
C ALA A 327 3.03 27.49 -1.27
N THR A 328 3.56 26.28 -1.14
CA THR A 328 3.12 25.30 -0.12
C THR A 328 3.23 25.88 1.29
N ASN A 329 4.35 26.55 1.61
CA ASN A 329 4.49 27.24 2.91
C ASN A 329 3.42 28.31 3.14
N THR A 330 3.16 29.14 2.13
CA THR A 330 2.22 30.26 2.23
C THR A 330 0.78 29.81 2.31
N HIS A 331 0.37 28.86 1.46
CA HIS A 331 -1.02 28.48 1.31
C HIS A 331 -1.43 27.28 2.17
N GLN A 332 -0.47 26.44 2.56
CA GLN A 332 -0.80 25.21 3.29
C GLN A 332 -0.32 25.27 4.75
N VAL A 333 0.94 25.66 5.00
CA VAL A 333 1.47 25.76 6.36
C VAL A 333 0.83 26.93 7.09
N ASN A 334 0.98 28.17 6.56
CA ASN A 334 0.55 29.42 7.23
C ASN A 334 -0.99 29.48 7.43
N THR A 335 -1.75 28.71 6.64
CA THR A 335 -3.20 28.62 6.77
C THR A 335 -3.70 27.39 7.54
N SER A 336 -2.78 26.65 8.18
CA SER A 336 -3.08 25.49 9.02
C SER A 336 -3.75 24.31 8.29
N LYS A 337 -3.52 24.18 6.98
CA LYS A 337 -4.00 23.05 6.19
C LYS A 337 -3.09 21.82 6.31
N ILE A 338 -1.82 22.01 6.73
CA ILE A 338 -0.94 20.90 7.13
C ILE A 338 -0.99 20.79 8.65
N LYS A 339 -1.33 19.60 9.16
CA LYS A 339 -1.29 19.27 10.57
C LYS A 339 -0.55 17.97 10.81
N ILE A 340 0.47 18.03 11.64
CA ILE A 340 1.31 16.87 12.02
C ILE A 340 1.32 16.81 13.55
N LEU A 341 0.57 15.87 14.10
CA LEU A 341 0.17 15.89 15.49
C LEU A 341 0.67 14.67 16.27
N ASN A 342 1.12 14.91 17.50
CA ASN A 342 1.58 13.84 18.40
C ASN A 342 2.71 13.01 17.82
N VAL A 343 3.82 13.66 17.46
CA VAL A 343 4.99 13.00 16.87
C VAL A 343 5.99 12.62 17.94
N LYS A 344 6.29 11.33 18.03
CA LYS A 344 7.45 10.83 18.78
C LYS A 344 8.63 10.72 17.83
N ILE A 345 9.71 11.45 18.13
CA ILE A 345 10.87 11.57 17.25
C ILE A 345 12.09 10.95 17.94
N SER A 346 12.82 10.12 17.21
CA SER A 346 14.10 9.54 17.63
C SER A 346 15.08 9.49 16.45
N ASN A 347 16.38 9.53 16.75
CA ASN A 347 17.48 9.38 15.78
C ASN A 347 17.32 10.25 14.50
N THR A 348 16.70 11.42 14.64
CA THR A 348 16.39 12.37 13.55
C THR A 348 17.10 13.68 13.80
N THR A 349 17.73 14.28 12.78
CA THR A 349 18.53 15.49 12.99
C THR A 349 17.66 16.73 13.11
N ASN A 350 16.84 17.01 12.10
CA ASN A 350 15.95 18.18 12.12
C ASN A 350 14.61 17.79 12.70
N VAL A 351 14.46 17.98 14.02
CA VAL A 351 13.27 17.60 14.79
C VAL A 351 12.12 18.62 14.70
N THR A 352 12.40 19.79 14.12
CA THR A 352 11.39 20.81 13.79
C THR A 352 11.27 20.90 12.27
N PRO A 353 10.07 21.28 11.75
CA PRO A 353 9.91 21.49 10.31
C PRO A 353 10.92 22.46 9.72
N ILE A 354 11.44 22.15 8.52
CA ILE A 354 12.44 22.96 7.82
C ILE A 354 11.95 23.35 6.42
N ALA A 355 12.60 24.39 5.85
CA ALA A 355 12.52 24.67 4.44
C ALA A 355 13.47 23.71 3.69
N GLY A 356 12.94 22.94 2.72
CA GLY A 356 13.74 22.07 1.83
C GLY A 356 14.43 22.84 0.70
N ALA A 357 14.08 24.13 0.52
CA ALA A 357 14.73 25.03 -0.43
C ALA A 357 15.00 26.39 0.21
N THR A 358 15.81 27.21 -0.48
CA THR A 358 16.17 28.56 -0.02
C THR A 358 15.06 29.58 -0.33
N GLY A 359 15.09 30.72 0.38
CA GLY A 359 14.25 31.88 0.06
C GLY A 359 12.98 32.04 0.91
N PHE A 360 12.68 31.11 1.80
CA PHE A 360 11.58 31.25 2.76
C PHE A 360 11.92 30.57 4.09
N THR A 361 11.09 30.84 5.11
CA THR A 361 11.21 30.24 6.43
C THR A 361 9.92 29.51 6.78
N VAL A 362 10.04 28.31 7.32
CA VAL A 362 8.90 27.49 7.74
C VAL A 362 8.61 27.74 9.22
N ALA A 363 7.36 28.11 9.51
CA ALA A 363 6.87 28.27 10.88
C ALA A 363 5.43 27.76 10.96
N PHE A 364 5.26 26.60 11.52
CA PHE A 364 3.92 26.02 11.71
C PHE A 364 3.12 26.82 12.76
N PRO A 365 1.88 27.23 12.46
CA PRO A 365 1.01 27.85 13.45
C PRO A 365 0.84 26.99 14.71
N ALA A 366 0.59 27.63 15.83
CA ALA A 366 0.44 26.95 17.11
C ALA A 366 -0.60 25.80 17.03
N GLY A 367 -0.20 24.61 17.48
CA GLY A 367 -1.07 23.43 17.49
C GLY A 367 -1.16 22.66 16.17
N THR A 368 -0.46 23.06 15.09
CA THR A 368 -0.45 22.35 13.81
C THR A 368 0.77 21.43 13.64
N PHE A 369 1.83 21.64 14.40
CA PHE A 369 2.92 20.70 14.59
C PHE A 369 3.10 20.47 16.09
N THR A 370 2.90 19.21 16.56
CA THR A 370 3.03 18.87 17.97
C THR A 370 3.82 17.59 18.18
N THR A 371 4.71 17.59 19.17
CA THR A 371 5.46 16.40 19.59
C THR A 371 4.83 15.71 20.79
N SER A 372 5.13 14.43 20.98
CA SER A 372 4.62 13.62 22.08
C SER A 372 5.61 12.53 22.45
N THR A 373 5.75 12.23 23.72
CA THR A 373 6.52 11.07 24.20
C THR A 373 5.70 9.79 24.25
N THR A 374 4.38 9.89 24.08
CA THR A 374 3.42 8.79 24.25
C THR A 374 2.78 8.31 22.95
N ALA A 375 3.16 8.90 21.80
CA ALA A 375 2.70 8.40 20.51
C ALA A 375 3.12 6.93 20.29
N THR A 376 2.21 6.15 19.78
CA THR A 376 2.37 4.70 19.60
C THR A 376 2.63 4.28 18.14
N GLY A 377 2.34 5.18 17.19
CA GLY A 377 2.47 4.88 15.76
C GLY A 377 1.51 3.81 15.25
N ALA A 378 1.89 3.14 14.19
CA ALA A 378 1.13 2.05 13.59
C ALA A 378 1.04 0.84 14.54
N SER A 379 -0.16 0.30 14.67
CA SER A 379 -0.43 -0.91 15.44
C SER A 379 -0.83 -2.04 14.49
N LEU A 380 0.14 -2.85 14.09
CA LEU A 380 -0.03 -3.92 13.11
C LEU A 380 0.12 -5.28 13.78
N ALA A 381 -0.82 -6.19 13.54
CA ALA A 381 -0.72 -7.55 14.02
C ALA A 381 0.36 -8.33 13.25
N ALA A 382 1.13 -9.13 13.97
CA ALA A 382 2.05 -10.07 13.34
C ALA A 382 1.29 -11.18 12.58
N GLY A 383 1.94 -11.76 11.59
CA GLY A 383 1.38 -12.85 10.78
C GLY A 383 2.23 -13.11 9.54
N ALA A 384 1.87 -14.10 8.76
CA ALA A 384 2.57 -14.40 7.51
C ALA A 384 2.47 -13.24 6.50
N TRP A 385 1.41 -12.44 6.56
CA TRP A 385 1.24 -11.26 5.72
C TRP A 385 2.35 -10.21 5.94
N ALA A 386 2.77 -10.03 7.18
CA ALA A 386 3.78 -9.05 7.60
C ALA A 386 5.16 -9.69 7.80
N SER A 387 5.45 -10.79 7.10
CA SER A 387 6.75 -11.46 7.16
C SER A 387 7.17 -12.03 5.80
N VAL A 388 8.47 -12.03 5.52
CA VAL A 388 9.08 -12.62 4.32
C VAL A 388 10.21 -13.54 4.75
N ASP A 389 10.25 -14.75 4.20
CA ASP A 389 11.23 -15.78 4.54
C ASP A 389 11.38 -16.00 6.07
N GLY A 390 10.26 -15.90 6.81
CA GLY A 390 10.21 -16.05 8.26
C GLY A 390 10.66 -14.82 9.07
N ALA A 391 11.13 -13.75 8.42
CA ALA A 391 11.51 -12.51 9.08
C ALA A 391 10.38 -11.51 9.12
N SER A 392 10.08 -10.95 10.31
CA SER A 392 9.10 -9.86 10.44
C SER A 392 9.52 -8.62 9.66
N LEU A 393 8.56 -7.99 8.99
CA LEU A 393 8.71 -6.68 8.33
C LEU A 393 8.51 -5.51 9.32
N ILE A 394 7.91 -5.77 10.47
CA ILE A 394 7.73 -4.78 11.54
C ILE A 394 8.97 -4.84 12.45
N LYS A 395 9.80 -3.78 12.40
CA LYS A 395 11.10 -3.67 13.08
C LYS A 395 11.01 -2.78 14.32
#